data_f3f9272d89d19922d099099475fc7b72
#
_entry.id   f3f9272d89d19922d099099475fc7b72
#
_cell.length_a   1.000
_cell.length_b   1.000
_cell.length_c   1.000
_cell.angle_alpha   90.00
_cell.angle_beta   90.00
_cell.angle_gamma   90.00
#
_symmetry.space_group_name_H-M   'P 1'
#
loop_
_entity.id
_entity.type
_entity.pdbx_description
1 polymer ?
#
loop_
_entity_poly.entity_id
_entity_poly.type
_entity_poly.pdbx_seq_one_letter_code
_entity_poly.pdbx_strand_id
1 'polypeptide(L)' 'YFEYKDAVSNKFWEINLKGNQVIVTFGRIGNKPQQIKKKFSTNEEAKKFTESKIKEKTNKGYIEK' A
#
# COMPACT_ATOMS: atom_id res chain seq x y z
N TYR A 1 -0.49 5.03 -5.26
CA TYR A 1 -1.42 5.60 -4.28
C TYR A 1 -2.83 5.15 -4.57
N PHE A 2 -3.48 4.62 -3.56
CA PHE A 2 -4.82 4.06 -3.68
C PHE A 2 -5.73 4.67 -2.63
N GLU A 3 -7.02 4.78 -2.95
CA GLU A 3 -8.02 5.25 -2.00
C GLU A 3 -9.20 4.30 -1.96
N TYR A 4 -9.78 4.18 -0.78
CA TYR A 4 -11.00 3.44 -0.55
C TYR A 4 -12.00 4.37 0.11
N LYS A 5 -13.14 4.57 -0.53
CA LYS A 5 -14.20 5.46 -0.04
C LYS A 5 -15.54 4.76 -0.05
N ASP A 6 -16.25 4.84 1.07
CA ASP A 6 -17.63 4.43 1.15
C ASP A 6 -18.37 5.35 2.14
N ALA A 7 -19.59 5.00 2.53
CA ALA A 7 -20.41 5.86 3.37
C ALA A 7 -19.80 6.14 4.75
N VAL A 8 -18.95 5.25 5.25
CA VAL A 8 -18.38 5.36 6.60
C VAL A 8 -16.85 5.34 6.62
N SER A 9 -16.21 5.03 5.50
CA SER A 9 -14.78 4.88 5.44
C SER A 9 -14.17 5.78 4.37
N ASN A 10 -13.05 6.40 4.71
CA ASN A 10 -12.31 7.25 3.79
C ASN A 10 -10.84 7.03 4.08
N LYS A 11 -10.24 6.07 3.37
CA LYS A 11 -8.90 5.56 3.65
C LYS A 11 -8.01 5.68 2.44
N PHE A 12 -6.70 5.71 2.69
CA PHE A 12 -5.73 5.64 1.62
C PHE A 12 -4.69 4.57 1.94
N TRP A 13 -4.02 4.10 0.90
CA TRP A 13 -2.95 3.14 1.00
C TRP A 13 -1.96 3.41 -0.12
N GLU A 14 -0.70 3.51 0.24
CA GLU A 14 0.35 3.80 -0.73
C GLU A 14 1.50 2.82 -0.52
N ILE A 15 2.08 2.34 -1.62
CA ILE A 15 3.20 1.43 -1.54
C ILE A 15 4.32 1.95 -2.45
N ASN A 16 5.54 1.96 -1.92
CA ASN A 16 6.73 2.37 -2.65
C ASN A 16 7.75 1.26 -2.62
N LEU A 17 8.27 0.91 -3.79
CA LEU A 17 9.30 -0.10 -3.94
C LEU A 17 10.61 0.60 -4.24
N LYS A 18 11.61 0.37 -3.38
CA LYS A 18 12.96 0.91 -3.57
C LYS A 18 13.97 -0.21 -3.42
N GLY A 19 14.44 -0.75 -4.55
CA GLY A 19 15.36 -1.88 -4.54
C GLY A 19 14.71 -3.08 -3.86
N ASN A 20 15.28 -3.51 -2.74
CA ASN A 20 14.73 -4.62 -1.97
C ASN A 20 13.93 -4.17 -0.75
N GLN A 21 13.59 -2.89 -0.68
CA GLN A 21 12.82 -2.34 0.43
C GLN A 21 11.45 -1.88 -0.04
N VAL A 22 10.43 -2.19 0.76
CA VAL A 22 9.06 -1.77 0.50
C VAL A 22 8.60 -0.89 1.65
N ILE A 23 8.03 0.27 1.29
CA ILE A 23 7.49 1.21 2.27
C ILE A 23 5.99 1.34 2.02
N VAL A 24 5.20 1.00 3.02
CA VAL A 24 3.74 1.09 2.95
C VAL A 24 3.27 2.22 3.86
N THR A 25 2.52 3.16 3.30
CA THR A 25 1.94 4.26 4.05
C THR A 25 0.43 4.16 3.93
N PHE A 26 -0.28 4.24 5.03
CA PHE A 26 -1.72 4.04 5.02
C PHE A 26 -2.38 4.76 6.19
N GLY A 27 -3.70 4.90 6.10
CA GLY A 27 -4.47 5.50 7.17
C GLY A 27 -5.78 6.07 6.67
N ARG A 28 -6.43 6.84 7.52
CA ARG A 28 -7.62 7.59 7.15
C ARG A 28 -7.20 8.91 6.51
N ILE A 29 -7.90 9.29 5.45
CA ILE A 29 -7.64 10.56 4.80
C ILE A 29 -7.95 11.69 5.81
N GLY A 30 -6.99 12.61 5.96
CA GLY A 30 -7.11 13.70 6.92
C GLY A 30 -6.48 13.44 8.28
N ASN A 31 -6.12 12.19 8.57
CA ASN A 31 -5.43 11.83 9.81
C ASN A 31 -3.96 11.59 9.55
N LYS A 32 -3.19 11.49 10.65
CA LYS A 32 -1.76 11.17 10.54
C LYS A 32 -1.59 9.77 9.95
N PRO A 33 -0.81 9.63 8.89
CA PRO A 33 -0.60 8.31 8.29
C PRO A 33 0.31 7.44 9.15
N GLN A 34 0.14 6.12 9.02
CA GLN A 34 1.05 5.14 9.56
C GLN A 34 1.95 4.65 8.45
N GLN A 35 3.17 4.26 8.80
CA GLN A 35 4.13 3.80 7.82
C GLN A 35 4.79 2.52 8.30
N ILE A 36 4.90 1.54 7.39
CA ILE A 36 5.57 0.28 7.65
C ILE A 36 6.67 0.12 6.61
N LYS A 37 7.88 -0.20 7.07
CA LYS A 37 9.02 -0.46 6.20
C LYS A 37 9.38 -1.94 6.29
N LYS A 38 9.57 -2.57 5.14
CA LYS A 38 9.92 -3.98 5.07
C LYS A 38 11.08 -4.18 4.12
N LYS A 39 12.10 -4.90 4.56
CA LYS A 39 13.28 -5.18 3.76
C LYS A 39 13.31 -6.64 3.39
N PHE A 40 13.61 -6.94 2.14
CA PHE A 40 13.65 -8.30 1.62
C PHE A 40 15.08 -8.68 1.25
N SER A 41 15.31 -9.97 1.06
CA SER A 41 16.64 -10.47 0.70
C SER A 41 17.02 -10.10 -0.74
N THR A 42 16.03 -10.02 -1.62
CA THR A 42 16.26 -9.70 -3.03
C THR A 42 15.23 -8.68 -3.54
N ASN A 43 15.58 -8.01 -4.64
CA ASN A 43 14.67 -7.08 -5.29
C ASN A 43 13.45 -7.80 -5.84
N GLU A 44 13.61 -9.04 -6.30
CA GLU A 44 12.50 -9.82 -6.84
C GLU A 44 11.47 -10.14 -5.77
N GLU A 45 11.91 -10.49 -4.57
CA GLU A 45 10.99 -10.76 -3.46
C GLU A 45 10.19 -9.51 -3.10
N ALA A 46 10.87 -8.36 -3.05
CA ALA A 46 10.20 -7.09 -2.76
C ALA A 46 9.18 -6.75 -3.84
N LYS A 47 9.52 -7.00 -5.10
CA LYS A 47 8.61 -6.75 -6.22
C LYS A 47 7.38 -7.65 -6.15
N LYS A 48 7.56 -8.93 -5.86
CA LYS A 48 6.45 -9.87 -5.73
C LYS A 48 5.53 -9.48 -4.58
N PHE A 49 6.10 -9.06 -3.47
CA PHE A 49 5.32 -8.59 -2.33
C PHE A 49 4.48 -7.37 -2.72
N THR A 50 5.10 -6.42 -3.42
CA THR A 50 4.42 -5.21 -3.86
C THR A 50 3.24 -5.54 -4.77
N GLU A 51 3.46 -6.38 -5.78
CA GLU A 51 2.41 -6.77 -6.72
C GLU A 51 1.27 -7.51 -6.01
N SER A 52 1.61 -8.40 -5.08
CA SER A 52 0.63 -9.16 -4.32
C SER A 52 -0.24 -8.24 -3.47
N LYS A 53 0.37 -7.25 -2.83
CA LYS A 53 -0.36 -6.30 -2.00
C LYS A 53 -1.26 -5.39 -2.82
N ILE A 54 -0.80 -4.94 -3.96
CA ILE A 54 -1.62 -4.13 -4.87
C ILE A 54 -2.85 -4.91 -5.32
N LYS A 55 -2.66 -6.17 -5.69
CA LYS A 55 -3.76 -7.03 -6.10
C LYS A 55 -4.76 -7.23 -4.96
N GLU A 56 -4.26 -7.46 -3.76
CA GLU A 56 -5.10 -7.64 -2.58
C GLU A 56 -5.96 -6.41 -2.30
N LYS A 57 -5.34 -5.22 -2.35
CA LYS A 57 -6.06 -3.97 -2.09
C LYS A 57 -7.08 -3.67 -3.18
N THR A 58 -6.71 -3.90 -4.44
CA THR A 58 -7.63 -3.71 -5.56
C THR A 58 -8.84 -4.62 -5.43
N ASN A 59 -8.63 -5.87 -5.02
CA ASN A 59 -9.71 -6.82 -4.80
C ASN A 59 -10.65 -6.39 -3.66
N LYS A 60 -10.13 -5.64 -2.70
CA LYS A 60 -10.93 -5.13 -1.59
C LYS A 60 -11.70 -3.85 -1.93
N GLY A 61 -11.51 -3.32 -3.12
CA GLY A 61 -12.21 -2.12 -3.55
C GLY A 61 -11.40 -0.84 -3.53
N TYR A 62 -10.11 -0.91 -3.24
CA TYR A 62 -9.23 0.26 -3.36
C TYR A 62 -9.06 0.62 -4.83
N ILE A 63 -9.04 1.91 -5.12
CA ILE A 63 -8.91 2.43 -6.47
C ILE A 63 -7.63 3.23 -6.58
N GLU A 64 -6.86 2.97 -7.62
CA GLU A 64 -5.63 3.69 -7.88
C GLU A 64 -5.92 5.12 -8.31
N LYS A 65 -5.20 6.05 -7.72
CA LYS A 65 -5.36 7.48 -8.00
C LYS A 65 -4.12 8.11 -8.61
#